data_2b474274dadc37439fe4f63064f63da5
#
_entry.id   2b474274dadc37439fe4f63064f63da5
#
_cell.length_a   1.000
_cell.length_b   1.000
_cell.length_c   1.000
_cell.angle_alpha   90.00
_cell.angle_beta   90.00
_cell.angle_gamma   90.00
#
_symmetry.space_group_name_H-M   'P 1'
#
loop_
_entity.id
_entity.type
_entity.pdbx_description
1 polymer ?
#
loop_
_entity_poly.entity_id
_entity_poly.type
_entity_poly.pdbx_seq_one_letter_code
_entity_poly.pdbx_strand_id
1 'polypeptide(L)'
;MKAVIKPKGCDSRQAGTNTMTTLLAISITTGILSGVWGWIAISLGLLSWAGFLGCTSYFAAPTSGLKGLATSLITNLTGVFWAMVIIYGSIYAGLEILGYVITAVVAFFMCIQAKQAWLAYIPGTFIGSCATFAADGNWQLVVPSLVLGGVFGYLMKATGLWLHAKSTATSSSLAEQAQ
;
A
#
# COMPACT_ATOMS: atom_id res chain seq x y z
N MET A 1 5.22 -20.30 46.07
CA MET A 1 3.88 -19.73 45.80
C MET A 1 3.82 -19.44 44.29
N LYS A 2 3.22 -20.33 43.48
CA LYS A 2 3.07 -20.15 42.01
C LYS A 2 1.73 -19.46 41.73
N ALA A 3 1.77 -18.25 41.24
CA ALA A 3 0.56 -17.56 40.75
C ALA A 3 0.13 -18.18 39.42
N VAL A 4 -1.03 -18.86 39.44
CA VAL A 4 -1.68 -19.39 38.23
C VAL A 4 -2.35 -18.22 37.53
N ILE A 5 -1.79 -17.82 36.37
CA ILE A 5 -2.42 -16.86 35.48
C ILE A 5 -3.57 -17.57 34.75
N LYS A 6 -4.79 -17.23 35.15
CA LYS A 6 -6.02 -17.70 34.52
C LYS A 6 -6.14 -17.07 33.12
N PRO A 7 -6.28 -17.84 32.01
CA PRO A 7 -6.50 -17.26 30.71
C PRO A 7 -7.87 -16.57 30.70
N LYS A 8 -7.91 -15.28 30.30
CA LYS A 8 -9.15 -14.56 29.99
C LYS A 8 -9.87 -15.30 28.87
N GLY A 9 -11.05 -15.83 29.22
CA GLY A 9 -11.90 -16.51 28.25
C GLY A 9 -12.18 -15.64 27.02
N CYS A 10 -11.94 -16.24 25.88
CA CYS A 10 -12.39 -15.72 24.58
C CYS A 10 -13.93 -15.74 24.62
N ASP A 11 -14.55 -14.59 24.76
CA ASP A 11 -16.00 -14.45 24.76
C ASP A 11 -16.55 -14.66 23.35
N SER A 12 -16.89 -15.92 23.06
CA SER A 12 -17.43 -16.38 21.78
C SER A 12 -18.94 -16.08 21.65
N ARG A 13 -19.43 -14.96 22.21
CA ARG A 13 -20.83 -14.54 22.13
C ARG A 13 -20.98 -13.18 21.47
N GLN A 14 -20.58 -13.06 20.20
CA GLN A 14 -21.14 -12.08 19.28
C GLN A 14 -21.72 -12.78 18.04
N ALA A 15 -22.65 -13.66 18.27
CA ALA A 15 -23.54 -14.15 17.23
C ALA A 15 -24.82 -13.30 17.30
N GLY A 16 -25.11 -12.54 16.23
CA GLY A 16 -26.45 -12.08 15.96
C GLY A 16 -26.72 -10.58 15.88
N THR A 17 -25.79 -9.79 15.31
CA THR A 17 -26.22 -8.56 14.63
C THR A 17 -25.62 -8.55 13.24
N ASN A 18 -26.45 -8.42 12.21
CA ASN A 18 -26.08 -8.31 10.79
C ASN A 18 -25.35 -6.99 10.49
N THR A 19 -24.44 -6.57 11.36
CA THR A 19 -23.55 -5.44 11.09
C THR A 19 -22.42 -5.89 10.21
N MET A 20 -22.28 -5.27 9.05
CA MET A 20 -21.18 -5.50 8.13
C MET A 20 -19.85 -5.25 8.85
N THR A 21 -18.96 -6.24 8.91
CA THR A 21 -17.66 -6.07 9.53
C THR A 21 -16.82 -5.06 8.74
N THR A 22 -15.93 -4.32 9.42
CA THR A 22 -15.01 -3.36 8.77
C THR A 22 -14.23 -4.02 7.63
N LEU A 23 -13.77 -5.28 7.86
CA LEU A 23 -13.05 -6.05 6.85
C LEU A 23 -13.90 -6.30 5.60
N LEU A 24 -15.16 -6.73 5.78
CA LEU A 24 -16.06 -6.99 4.65
C LEU A 24 -16.34 -5.71 3.85
N ALA A 25 -16.56 -4.58 4.53
CA ALA A 25 -16.76 -3.29 3.88
C ALA A 25 -15.55 -2.89 3.01
N ILE A 26 -14.33 -2.99 3.57
CA ILE A 26 -13.10 -2.69 2.82
C ILE A 26 -12.91 -3.70 1.68
N SER A 27 -13.23 -4.98 1.87
CA SER A 27 -13.10 -6.00 0.82
C SER A 27 -14.00 -5.72 -0.38
N ILE A 28 -15.26 -5.33 -0.13
CA ILE A 28 -16.21 -5.00 -1.20
C ILE A 28 -15.72 -3.77 -1.99
N THR A 29 -15.33 -2.69 -1.31
CA THR A 29 -14.84 -1.48 -1.97
C THR A 29 -13.52 -1.72 -2.71
N THR A 30 -12.63 -2.54 -2.15
CA THR A 30 -11.39 -2.94 -2.82
C THR A 30 -11.68 -3.74 -4.08
N GLY A 31 -12.59 -4.71 -4.05
CA GLY A 31 -12.95 -5.51 -5.22
C GLY A 31 -13.50 -4.65 -6.36
N ILE A 32 -14.46 -3.77 -6.08
CA ILE A 32 -15.06 -2.87 -7.07
C ILE A 32 -14.01 -1.91 -7.65
N LEU A 33 -13.27 -1.22 -6.81
CA LEU A 33 -12.29 -0.22 -7.24
C LEU A 33 -11.07 -0.85 -7.93
N SER A 34 -10.73 -2.11 -7.62
CA SER A 34 -9.71 -2.85 -8.37
C SER A 34 -10.11 -3.10 -9.82
N GLY A 35 -11.38 -3.46 -10.07
CA GLY A 35 -11.92 -3.59 -11.43
C GLY A 35 -11.89 -2.24 -12.19
N VAL A 36 -12.32 -1.18 -11.53
CA VAL A 36 -12.27 0.19 -12.09
C VAL A 36 -10.83 0.59 -12.41
N TRP A 37 -9.88 0.32 -11.50
CA TRP A 37 -8.46 0.59 -11.75
C TRP A 37 -7.94 -0.16 -12.97
N GLY A 38 -8.24 -1.46 -13.10
CA GLY A 38 -7.80 -2.26 -14.24
C GLY A 38 -8.28 -1.69 -15.57
N TRP A 39 -9.55 -1.26 -15.62
CA TRP A 39 -10.12 -0.62 -16.82
C TRP A 39 -9.44 0.73 -17.14
N ILE A 40 -9.24 1.59 -16.14
CA ILE A 40 -8.57 2.90 -16.30
C ILE A 40 -7.12 2.70 -16.76
N ALA A 41 -6.38 1.78 -16.14
CA ALA A 41 -4.98 1.53 -16.47
C ALA A 41 -4.82 1.12 -17.94
N ILE A 42 -5.67 0.21 -18.42
CA ILE A 42 -5.65 -0.22 -19.84
C ILE A 42 -6.03 0.96 -20.76
N SER A 43 -7.07 1.72 -20.42
CA SER A 43 -7.53 2.85 -21.22
C SER A 43 -6.50 3.97 -21.35
N LEU A 44 -5.66 4.16 -20.34
CA LEU A 44 -4.59 5.17 -20.31
C LEU A 44 -3.23 4.62 -20.77
N GLY A 45 -3.13 3.33 -21.12
CA GLY A 45 -1.85 2.70 -21.47
C GLY A 45 -0.87 2.61 -20.31
N LEU A 46 -1.38 2.57 -19.07
CA LEU A 46 -0.58 2.46 -17.85
C LEU A 46 -0.33 1.00 -17.45
N LEU A 47 0.64 0.81 -16.57
CA LEU A 47 0.99 -0.50 -16.02
C LEU A 47 0.02 -0.85 -14.89
N SER A 48 -1.01 -1.65 -15.18
CA SER A 48 -2.04 -2.03 -14.20
C SER A 48 -1.42 -2.70 -12.96
N TRP A 49 -0.45 -3.60 -13.14
CA TRP A 49 0.26 -4.26 -12.04
C TRP A 49 1.05 -3.29 -11.16
N ALA A 50 1.69 -2.25 -11.74
CA ALA A 50 2.40 -1.23 -10.98
C ALA A 50 1.44 -0.40 -10.13
N GLY A 51 0.23 -0.13 -10.61
CA GLY A 51 -0.80 0.51 -9.80
C GLY A 51 -1.26 -0.36 -8.63
N PHE A 52 -1.39 -1.67 -8.80
CA PHE A 52 -1.64 -2.57 -7.67
C PHE A 52 -0.51 -2.55 -6.64
N LEU A 53 0.75 -2.40 -7.06
CA LEU A 53 1.87 -2.19 -6.14
C LEU A 53 1.75 -0.86 -5.37
N GLY A 54 1.33 0.22 -6.04
CA GLY A 54 1.06 1.50 -5.39
C GLY A 54 -0.08 1.40 -4.35
N CYS A 55 -1.15 0.68 -4.69
CA CYS A 55 -2.24 0.38 -3.78
C CYS A 55 -1.75 -0.42 -2.56
N THR A 56 -0.99 -1.50 -2.79
CA THR A 56 -0.40 -2.33 -1.74
C THR A 56 0.51 -1.50 -0.82
N SER A 57 1.33 -0.62 -1.38
CA SER A 57 2.19 0.29 -0.63
C SER A 57 1.38 1.16 0.34
N TYR A 58 0.24 1.71 -0.12
CA TYR A 58 -0.65 2.48 0.76
C TYR A 58 -1.28 1.62 1.88
N PHE A 59 -1.76 0.40 1.55
CA PHE A 59 -2.36 -0.49 2.56
C PHE A 59 -1.38 -0.89 3.65
N ALA A 60 -0.12 -1.08 3.30
CA ALA A 60 0.96 -1.45 4.21
C ALA A 60 1.64 -0.25 4.90
N ALA A 61 1.28 0.99 4.53
CA ALA A 61 1.86 2.19 5.13
C ALA A 61 1.61 2.25 6.65
N PRO A 62 2.58 2.71 7.45
CA PRO A 62 2.48 2.74 8.91
C PRO A 62 1.44 3.72 9.44
N THR A 63 1.01 4.67 8.62
CA THR A 63 -0.01 5.66 8.94
C THR A 63 -1.18 5.57 7.97
N SER A 64 -2.36 6.01 8.41
CA SER A 64 -3.58 5.99 7.59
C SER A 64 -3.94 7.39 7.07
N GLY A 65 -4.92 7.46 6.17
CA GLY A 65 -5.41 8.72 5.62
C GLY A 65 -4.43 9.39 4.66
N LEU A 66 -4.53 10.69 4.50
CA LEU A 66 -3.67 11.46 3.57
C LEU A 66 -2.19 11.41 3.94
N LYS A 67 -1.88 11.32 5.24
CA LYS A 67 -0.50 11.19 5.70
C LYS A 67 0.11 9.85 5.25
N GLY A 68 -0.64 8.76 5.34
CA GLY A 68 -0.22 7.46 4.84
C GLY A 68 -0.05 7.45 3.32
N LEU A 69 -0.95 8.12 2.60
CA LEU A 69 -0.83 8.28 1.16
C LEU A 69 0.44 9.04 0.79
N ALA A 70 0.69 10.19 1.41
CA ALA A 70 1.89 10.97 1.17
C ALA A 70 3.17 10.17 1.46
N THR A 71 3.23 9.46 2.59
CA THR A 71 4.37 8.61 2.95
C THR A 71 4.59 7.51 1.91
N SER A 72 3.54 6.80 1.51
CA SER A 72 3.60 5.77 0.48
C SER A 72 4.09 6.31 -0.86
N LEU A 73 3.52 7.42 -1.34
CA LEU A 73 3.91 8.03 -2.61
C LEU A 73 5.37 8.50 -2.60
N ILE A 74 5.78 9.23 -1.57
CA ILE A 74 7.15 9.75 -1.46
C ILE A 74 8.16 8.60 -1.45
N THR A 75 7.92 7.56 -0.64
CA THR A 75 8.84 6.42 -0.58
C THR A 75 8.86 5.60 -1.87
N ASN A 76 7.72 5.39 -2.53
CA ASN A 76 7.68 4.75 -3.85
C ASN A 76 8.49 5.53 -4.88
N LEU A 77 8.35 6.86 -4.93
CA LEU A 77 9.09 7.71 -5.87
C LEU A 77 10.59 7.73 -5.59
N THR A 78 11.00 7.73 -4.32
CA THR A 78 12.43 7.56 -3.99
C THR A 78 12.95 6.19 -4.41
N GLY A 79 12.12 5.15 -4.36
CA GLY A 79 12.46 3.82 -4.87
C GLY A 79 12.68 3.81 -6.38
N VAL A 80 11.82 4.47 -7.14
CA VAL A 80 12.01 4.67 -8.59
C VAL A 80 13.34 5.37 -8.88
N PHE A 81 13.63 6.46 -8.16
CA PHE A 81 14.88 7.19 -8.30
C PHE A 81 16.10 6.28 -8.06
N TRP A 82 16.13 5.52 -6.96
CA TRP A 82 17.24 4.62 -6.66
C TRP A 82 17.40 3.50 -7.68
N ALA A 83 16.30 2.95 -8.19
CA ALA A 83 16.35 1.95 -9.27
C ALA A 83 16.98 2.53 -10.54
N MET A 84 16.65 3.76 -10.92
CA MET A 84 17.27 4.43 -12.07
C MET A 84 18.78 4.65 -11.85
N VAL A 85 19.19 4.99 -10.64
CA VAL A 85 20.63 5.09 -10.28
C VAL A 85 21.33 3.73 -10.48
N ILE A 86 20.71 2.62 -10.07
CA ILE A 86 21.27 1.28 -10.30
C ILE A 86 21.36 0.97 -11.79
N ILE A 87 20.28 1.17 -12.53
CA ILE A 87 20.21 0.84 -13.96
C ILE A 87 21.28 1.62 -14.76
N TYR A 88 21.28 2.95 -14.63
CA TYR A 88 22.26 3.78 -15.33
C TYR A 88 23.68 3.54 -14.82
N GLY A 89 23.87 3.41 -13.51
CA GLY A 89 25.18 3.11 -12.94
C GLY A 89 25.76 1.80 -13.46
N SER A 90 24.94 0.77 -13.60
CA SER A 90 25.37 -0.54 -14.14
C SER A 90 25.73 -0.45 -15.63
N ILE A 91 24.96 0.31 -16.41
CA ILE A 91 25.24 0.54 -17.83
C ILE A 91 26.59 1.26 -18.01
N TYR A 92 26.83 2.33 -17.25
CA TYR A 92 28.09 3.07 -17.31
C TYR A 92 29.31 2.27 -16.84
N ALA A 93 29.09 1.37 -15.86
CA ALA A 93 30.18 0.55 -15.32
C ALA A 93 30.73 -0.49 -16.31
N GLY A 94 29.91 -0.97 -17.25
CA GLY A 94 30.32 -1.86 -18.34
C GLY A 94 30.75 -3.27 -17.88
N LEU A 95 30.79 -3.54 -16.58
CA LEU A 95 31.16 -4.81 -15.96
C LEU A 95 30.03 -5.33 -15.09
N GLU A 96 29.61 -6.55 -15.30
CA GLU A 96 28.50 -7.17 -14.58
C GLU A 96 28.72 -7.20 -13.06
N ILE A 97 29.93 -7.53 -12.62
CA ILE A 97 30.32 -7.52 -11.19
C ILE A 97 30.16 -6.15 -10.56
N LEU A 98 30.49 -5.08 -11.29
CA LEU A 98 30.36 -3.71 -10.78
C LEU A 98 28.90 -3.31 -10.61
N GLY A 99 28.00 -3.83 -11.43
CA GLY A 99 26.54 -3.69 -11.27
C GLY A 99 26.03 -4.23 -9.93
N TYR A 100 26.52 -5.41 -9.50
CA TYR A 100 26.15 -5.95 -8.19
C TYR A 100 26.69 -5.11 -7.03
N VAL A 101 27.89 -4.56 -7.15
CA VAL A 101 28.46 -3.66 -6.14
C VAL A 101 27.65 -2.36 -6.05
N ILE A 102 27.28 -1.77 -7.19
CA ILE A 102 26.41 -0.58 -7.24
C ILE A 102 25.07 -0.88 -6.56
N THR A 103 24.46 -2.02 -6.86
CA THR A 103 23.19 -2.44 -6.25
C THR A 103 23.32 -2.55 -4.74
N ALA A 104 24.40 -3.16 -4.23
CA ALA A 104 24.64 -3.29 -2.78
C ALA A 104 24.79 -1.92 -2.09
N VAL A 105 25.56 -1.01 -2.70
CA VAL A 105 25.76 0.35 -2.18
C VAL A 105 24.46 1.13 -2.19
N VAL A 106 23.70 1.08 -3.27
CA VAL A 106 22.41 1.78 -3.39
C VAL A 106 21.39 1.21 -2.42
N ALA A 107 21.30 -0.13 -2.26
CA ALA A 107 20.42 -0.75 -1.28
C ALA A 107 20.74 -0.30 0.16
N PHE A 108 22.03 -0.14 0.48
CA PHE A 108 22.44 0.47 1.74
C PHE A 108 21.89 1.89 1.90
N PHE A 109 21.98 2.74 0.87
CA PHE A 109 21.43 4.08 0.90
C PHE A 109 19.91 4.09 1.00
N MET A 110 19.21 3.18 0.32
CA MET A 110 17.76 2.99 0.45
C MET A 110 17.34 2.67 1.89
N CYS A 111 18.16 1.96 2.65
CA CYS A 111 17.88 1.66 4.06
C CYS A 111 18.25 2.84 4.97
N ILE A 112 19.41 3.49 4.76
CA ILE A 112 19.88 4.55 5.65
C ILE A 112 19.05 5.84 5.54
N GLN A 113 18.40 6.09 4.39
CA GLN A 113 17.45 7.20 4.22
C GLN A 113 16.28 7.15 5.20
N ALA A 114 15.96 5.96 5.75
CA ALA A 114 14.92 5.79 6.78
C ALA A 114 15.21 6.53 8.10
N LYS A 115 16.42 7.06 8.29
CA LYS A 115 16.71 8.02 9.38
C LYS A 115 15.87 9.28 9.27
N GLN A 116 15.44 9.65 8.07
CA GLN A 116 14.49 10.73 7.85
C GLN A 116 13.06 10.22 8.07
N ALA A 117 12.32 10.83 8.99
CA ALA A 117 10.99 10.38 9.41
C ALA A 117 9.99 10.23 8.23
N TRP A 118 10.09 11.07 7.20
CA TRP A 118 9.24 11.04 6.02
C TRP A 118 9.66 9.99 4.97
N LEU A 119 10.87 9.39 5.11
CA LEU A 119 11.40 8.30 4.30
C LEU A 119 11.52 6.98 5.10
N ALA A 120 11.00 6.95 6.32
CA ALA A 120 11.14 5.79 7.21
C ALA A 120 10.40 4.54 6.73
N TYR A 121 9.48 4.67 5.76
CA TYR A 121 8.74 3.55 5.20
C TYR A 121 9.55 2.83 4.11
N ILE A 122 10.55 2.04 4.54
CA ILE A 122 11.46 1.26 3.68
C ILE A 122 10.72 0.36 2.68
N PRO A 123 9.66 -0.41 3.04
CA PRO A 123 8.96 -1.24 2.08
C PRO A 123 8.42 -0.46 0.88
N GLY A 124 7.96 0.78 1.06
CA GLY A 124 7.54 1.64 -0.04
C GLY A 124 8.68 1.92 -1.02
N THR A 125 9.88 2.23 -0.52
CA THR A 125 11.06 2.45 -1.37
C THR A 125 11.40 1.19 -2.19
N PHE A 126 11.37 0.01 -1.59
CA PHE A 126 11.60 -1.23 -2.33
C PHE A 126 10.50 -1.53 -3.35
N ILE A 127 9.23 -1.24 -3.04
CA ILE A 127 8.11 -1.38 -4.00
C ILE A 127 8.34 -0.52 -5.25
N GLY A 128 8.72 0.76 -5.07
CA GLY A 128 9.02 1.65 -6.18
C GLY A 128 10.20 1.16 -7.02
N SER A 129 11.25 0.67 -6.37
CA SER A 129 12.44 0.11 -7.03
C SER A 129 12.09 -1.16 -7.82
N CYS A 130 11.40 -2.12 -7.21
CA CYS A 130 10.95 -3.35 -7.87
C CYS A 130 10.04 -3.06 -9.08
N ALA A 131 9.12 -2.11 -8.95
CA ALA A 131 8.25 -1.70 -10.06
C ALA A 131 9.06 -1.15 -11.23
N THR A 132 10.13 -0.40 -10.97
CA THR A 132 10.99 0.16 -12.00
C THR A 132 11.80 -0.92 -12.71
N PHE A 133 12.38 -1.87 -11.97
CA PHE A 133 13.07 -3.01 -12.57
C PHE A 133 12.14 -3.89 -13.41
N ALA A 134 10.94 -4.18 -12.91
CA ALA A 134 9.96 -4.98 -13.62
C ALA A 134 9.42 -4.30 -14.90
N ALA A 135 9.60 -3.00 -15.04
CA ALA A 135 9.27 -2.22 -16.22
C ALA A 135 10.50 -1.88 -17.09
N ASP A 136 11.61 -2.61 -16.93
CA ASP A 136 12.86 -2.40 -17.66
C ASP A 136 13.35 -0.92 -17.61
N GLY A 137 13.15 -0.25 -16.48
CA GLY A 137 13.54 1.15 -16.30
C GLY A 137 12.60 2.18 -16.91
N ASN A 138 11.41 1.78 -17.39
CA ASN A 138 10.43 2.71 -17.95
C ASN A 138 9.69 3.49 -16.84
N TRP A 139 10.42 4.39 -16.19
CA TRP A 139 9.91 5.21 -15.09
C TRP A 139 8.73 6.10 -15.49
N GLN A 140 8.64 6.47 -16.80
CA GLN A 140 7.57 7.31 -17.33
C GLN A 140 6.18 6.67 -17.22
N LEU A 141 6.11 5.34 -17.30
CA LEU A 141 4.88 4.57 -17.06
C LEU A 141 4.74 4.13 -15.60
N VAL A 142 5.86 3.84 -14.92
CA VAL A 142 5.86 3.38 -13.53
C VAL A 142 5.38 4.46 -12.58
N VAL A 143 5.89 5.69 -12.70
CA VAL A 143 5.54 6.79 -11.80
C VAL A 143 4.03 7.09 -11.79
N PRO A 144 3.38 7.37 -12.93
CA PRO A 144 1.94 7.64 -12.91
C PRO A 144 1.12 6.42 -12.45
N SER A 145 1.56 5.19 -12.78
CA SER A 145 0.89 3.97 -12.33
C SER A 145 0.94 3.81 -10.81
N LEU A 146 2.10 4.01 -10.18
CA LEU A 146 2.27 3.95 -8.72
C LEU A 146 1.48 5.04 -8.02
N VAL A 147 1.49 6.27 -8.55
CA VAL A 147 0.78 7.41 -7.95
C VAL A 147 -0.73 7.18 -7.98
N LEU A 148 -1.28 6.84 -9.15
CA LEU A 148 -2.70 6.56 -9.28
C LEU A 148 -3.10 5.33 -8.47
N GLY A 149 -2.30 4.27 -8.47
CA GLY A 149 -2.52 3.10 -7.64
C GLY A 149 -2.57 3.42 -6.14
N GLY A 150 -1.67 4.26 -5.65
CA GLY A 150 -1.68 4.74 -4.26
C GLY A 150 -2.95 5.53 -3.93
N VAL A 151 -3.39 6.40 -4.84
CA VAL A 151 -4.66 7.15 -4.70
C VAL A 151 -5.86 6.19 -4.66
N PHE A 152 -5.90 5.19 -5.55
CA PHE A 152 -6.94 4.15 -5.52
C PHE A 152 -6.91 3.36 -4.22
N GLY A 153 -5.74 3.00 -3.69
CA GLY A 153 -5.61 2.35 -2.37
C GLY A 153 -6.20 3.20 -1.24
N TYR A 154 -5.94 4.51 -1.26
CA TYR A 154 -6.56 5.45 -0.32
C TYR A 154 -8.09 5.45 -0.46
N LEU A 155 -8.62 5.55 -1.69
CA LEU A 155 -10.06 5.53 -1.94
C LEU A 155 -10.72 4.23 -1.48
N MET A 156 -10.11 3.08 -1.76
CA MET A 156 -10.60 1.77 -1.32
C MET A 156 -10.78 1.71 0.19
N LYS A 157 -9.77 2.14 0.94
CA LYS A 157 -9.81 2.13 2.42
C LYS A 157 -10.77 3.18 2.96
N ALA A 158 -10.76 4.39 2.41
CA ALA A 158 -11.62 5.49 2.86
C ALA A 158 -13.10 5.18 2.63
N THR A 159 -13.45 4.71 1.43
CA THR A 159 -14.85 4.34 1.10
C THR A 159 -15.31 3.11 1.88
N GLY A 160 -14.43 2.14 2.13
CA GLY A 160 -14.74 0.98 2.95
C GLY A 160 -15.05 1.35 4.40
N LEU A 161 -14.25 2.22 5.00
CA LEU A 161 -14.50 2.73 6.36
C LEU A 161 -15.80 3.57 6.43
N TRP A 162 -16.06 4.39 5.43
CA TRP A 162 -17.31 5.16 5.34
C TRP A 162 -18.53 4.23 5.23
N LEU A 163 -18.47 3.21 4.39
CA LEU A 163 -19.54 2.23 4.22
C LEU A 163 -19.83 1.48 5.54
N HIS A 164 -18.78 1.08 6.25
CA HIS A 164 -18.91 0.44 7.56
C HIS A 164 -19.60 1.36 8.58
N ALA A 165 -19.17 2.62 8.68
CA ALA A 165 -19.76 3.59 9.60
C ALA A 165 -21.25 3.81 9.31
N LYS A 166 -21.62 3.91 8.02
CA LYS A 166 -23.03 4.06 7.62
C LYS A 166 -23.88 2.83 7.97
N SER A 167 -23.36 1.63 7.75
CA SER A 167 -24.05 0.38 8.11
C SER A 167 -24.31 0.27 9.61
N THR A 168 -23.34 0.65 10.43
CA THR A 168 -23.48 0.64 11.90
C THR A 168 -24.53 1.64 12.38
N ALA A 169 -24.53 2.86 11.84
CA ALA A 169 -25.52 3.90 12.17
C ALA A 169 -26.96 3.47 11.82
N THR A 170 -27.16 2.82 10.67
CA THR A 170 -28.47 2.31 10.26
C THR A 170 -28.95 1.19 11.21
N SER A 171 -28.06 0.28 11.61
CA SER A 171 -28.44 -0.81 12.51
C SER A 171 -28.82 -0.31 13.91
N SER A 172 -28.15 0.73 14.42
CA SER A 172 -28.51 1.34 15.73
C SER A 172 -29.86 2.05 15.69
N SER A 173 -30.18 2.77 14.62
CA SER A 173 -31.47 3.45 14.48
C SER A 173 -32.66 2.48 14.35
N LEU A 174 -32.46 1.34 13.69
CA LEU A 174 -33.48 0.29 13.59
C LEU A 174 -33.72 -0.41 14.93
N ALA A 175 -32.67 -0.61 15.74
CA ALA A 175 -32.78 -1.20 17.06
C ALA A 175 -33.51 -0.29 18.05
N GLU A 176 -33.36 1.04 17.92
CA GLU A 176 -34.05 2.03 18.74
C GLU A 176 -35.55 2.14 18.39
N GLN A 177 -35.93 1.95 17.12
CA GLN A 177 -37.33 1.96 16.67
C GLN A 177 -38.09 0.66 17.05
N ALA A 178 -37.39 -0.40 17.38
CA ALA A 178 -37.97 -1.71 17.74
C ALA A 178 -38.23 -1.87 19.26
N GLN A 179 -37.86 -0.89 20.09
CA GLN A 179 -38.14 -0.83 21.54
C GLN A 179 -39.39 0.04 21.83
#